data_9bb16f96e5c8b12ca34719c5ba6e46f4
#
_entry.id   9bb16f96e5c8b12ca34719c5ba6e46f4
#
_cell.length_a   1.000
_cell.length_b   1.000
_cell.length_c   1.000
_cell.angle_alpha   90.00
_cell.angle_beta   90.00
_cell.angle_gamma   90.00
#
_symmetry.space_group_name_H-M   'P 1'
#
loop_
_entity.id
_entity.type
_entity.pdbx_description
1 polymer ?
#
loop_
_entity_poly.entity_id
_entity_poly.type
_entity_poly.pdbx_seq_one_letter_code
_entity_poly.pdbx_strand_id
1 'polypeptide(L)'
;VNALKAHNEREEQRRKGENEGAWPLRTWVISDGTAGMLAQCLALTKAMRIKAEDIRAVPTPLLRAFPKLANLPGWQLTLGRKPDWLKANQWPDLCITCGRRMAGISIGVRRLAMGKTKTIHIQDPHIEPHYFDLMITPCHDDIAQKAADGQMDVPNLLTTTGALNRLDEAEI
;
A
#
# COMPACT_ATOMS: atom_id res chain seq x y z
N VAL A 1 -11.14 -27.20 -33.68
CA VAL A 1 -10.25 -26.06 -33.98
C VAL A 1 -10.98 -24.72 -33.77
N ASN A 2 -12.27 -24.59 -34.22
CA ASN A 2 -13.01 -23.33 -34.09
C ASN A 2 -13.42 -22.95 -32.65
N ALA A 3 -13.72 -23.92 -31.79
CA ALA A 3 -14.12 -23.67 -30.40
C ALA A 3 -12.94 -23.13 -29.55
N LEU A 4 -11.73 -23.64 -29.79
CA LEU A 4 -10.53 -23.19 -29.09
C LEU A 4 -10.14 -21.78 -29.51
N LYS A 5 -10.34 -21.45 -30.79
CA LYS A 5 -10.08 -20.09 -31.32
C LYS A 5 -11.05 -19.08 -30.75
N ALA A 6 -12.33 -19.41 -30.69
CA ALA A 6 -13.37 -18.58 -30.08
C ALA A 6 -13.19 -18.41 -28.57
N HIS A 7 -12.65 -19.42 -27.86
CA HIS A 7 -12.30 -19.33 -26.44
C HIS A 7 -11.15 -18.37 -26.22
N ASN A 8 -10.07 -18.49 -26.99
CA ASN A 8 -8.91 -17.62 -26.92
C ASN A 8 -9.25 -16.15 -27.25
N GLU A 9 -10.09 -15.93 -28.27
CA GLU A 9 -10.54 -14.58 -28.64
C GLU A 9 -11.40 -13.94 -27.54
N ARG A 10 -12.23 -14.71 -26.85
CA ARG A 10 -13.00 -14.23 -25.68
C ARG A 10 -12.11 -13.93 -24.49
N GLU A 11 -11.09 -14.74 -24.24
CA GLU A 11 -10.09 -14.47 -23.18
C GLU A 11 -9.25 -13.22 -23.48
N GLU A 12 -8.86 -13.04 -24.76
CA GLU A 12 -8.14 -11.83 -25.18
C GLU A 12 -9.01 -10.56 -25.08
N GLN A 13 -10.27 -10.64 -25.46
CA GLN A 13 -11.23 -9.54 -25.30
C GLN A 13 -11.52 -9.25 -23.85
N ARG A 14 -11.63 -10.27 -22.99
CA ARG A 14 -11.77 -10.11 -21.55
C ARG A 14 -10.54 -9.42 -20.94
N ARG A 15 -9.33 -9.83 -21.30
CA ARG A 15 -8.07 -9.20 -20.87
C ARG A 15 -7.93 -7.76 -21.40
N LYS A 16 -8.42 -7.45 -22.56
CA LYS A 16 -8.46 -6.07 -23.08
C LYS A 16 -9.47 -5.21 -22.33
N GLY A 17 -10.66 -5.72 -22.05
CA GLY A 17 -11.68 -5.03 -21.25
C GLY A 17 -11.27 -4.82 -19.79
N GLU A 18 -10.50 -5.75 -19.21
CA GLU A 18 -9.92 -5.60 -17.87
C GLU A 18 -8.83 -4.51 -17.81
N ASN A 19 -8.21 -4.16 -18.94
CA ASN A 19 -7.23 -3.06 -19.04
C ASN A 19 -7.87 -1.68 -19.31
N GLU A 20 -9.07 -1.62 -19.87
CA GLU A 20 -9.75 -0.35 -20.19
C GLU A 20 -10.36 0.35 -18.97
N GLY A 21 -10.49 -0.35 -17.83
CA GLY A 21 -10.98 0.21 -16.57
C GLY A 21 -9.91 0.56 -15.56
N ALA A 22 -8.63 0.34 -15.87
CA ALA A 22 -7.54 0.68 -14.94
C ALA A 22 -7.34 2.20 -14.93
N TRP A 23 -7.57 2.83 -13.79
CA TRP A 23 -7.22 4.22 -13.57
C TRP A 23 -5.74 4.43 -13.89
N PRO A 24 -5.36 5.43 -14.69
CA PRO A 24 -3.96 5.67 -15.06
C PRO A 24 -3.18 6.28 -13.89
N LEU A 25 -3.37 5.74 -12.68
CA LEU A 25 -2.66 6.17 -11.49
C LEU A 25 -1.28 5.53 -11.44
N ARG A 26 -0.26 6.33 -11.38
CA ARG A 26 1.08 5.84 -11.04
C ARG A 26 1.09 5.40 -9.58
N THR A 27 1.19 4.11 -9.35
CA THR A 27 1.11 3.52 -8.00
C THR A 27 2.41 2.85 -7.64
N TRP A 28 2.90 3.12 -6.44
CA TRP A 28 4.01 2.40 -5.83
C TRP A 28 3.51 1.48 -4.71
N VAL A 29 3.95 0.24 -4.74
CA VAL A 29 3.94 -0.66 -3.58
C VAL A 29 5.35 -0.65 -3.01
N ILE A 30 5.52 -0.17 -1.77
CA ILE A 30 6.83 -0.12 -1.14
C ILE A 30 6.88 -1.13 0.00
N SER A 31 7.81 -2.09 -0.10
CA SER A 31 7.97 -3.17 0.89
C SER A 31 9.42 -3.36 1.32
N ASP A 32 9.63 -3.98 2.48
CA ASP A 32 10.95 -4.43 2.94
C ASP A 32 11.34 -5.81 2.36
N GLY A 33 10.47 -6.39 1.53
CA GLY A 33 10.63 -7.71 0.93
C GLY A 33 10.04 -8.84 1.78
N THR A 34 9.35 -8.55 2.89
CA THR A 34 8.60 -9.55 3.64
C THR A 34 7.42 -10.04 2.80
N ALA A 35 7.42 -11.32 2.43
CA ALA A 35 6.49 -11.90 1.47
C ALA A 35 5.01 -11.68 1.84
N GLY A 36 4.64 -11.90 3.10
CA GLY A 36 3.27 -11.71 3.57
C GLY A 36 2.79 -10.26 3.52
N MET A 37 3.68 -9.28 3.76
CA MET A 37 3.35 -7.85 3.69
C MET A 37 3.19 -7.41 2.23
N LEU A 38 4.10 -7.83 1.37
CA LEU A 38 4.02 -7.56 -0.07
C LEU A 38 2.74 -8.16 -0.68
N ALA A 39 2.41 -9.41 -0.30
CA ALA A 39 1.21 -10.08 -0.79
C ALA A 39 -0.07 -9.30 -0.49
N GLN A 40 -0.20 -8.72 0.69
CA GLN A 40 -1.36 -7.90 1.06
C GLN A 40 -1.44 -6.62 0.22
N CYS A 41 -0.32 -5.94 -0.02
CA CYS A 41 -0.28 -4.78 -0.92
C CYS A 41 -0.70 -5.15 -2.34
N LEU A 42 -0.19 -6.27 -2.87
CA LEU A 42 -0.53 -6.74 -4.21
C LEU A 42 -1.98 -7.24 -4.31
N ALA A 43 -2.53 -7.82 -3.25
CA ALA A 43 -3.95 -8.19 -3.20
C ALA A 43 -4.83 -6.94 -3.31
N LEU A 44 -4.47 -5.86 -2.61
CA LEU A 44 -5.20 -4.59 -2.70
C LEU A 44 -5.12 -4.00 -4.11
N THR A 45 -3.93 -3.95 -4.72
CA THR A 45 -3.78 -3.41 -6.10
C THR A 45 -4.60 -4.21 -7.11
N LYS A 46 -4.64 -5.55 -6.96
CA LYS A 46 -5.47 -6.43 -7.79
C LYS A 46 -6.96 -6.12 -7.61
N ALA A 47 -7.43 -6.00 -6.37
CA ALA A 47 -8.82 -5.66 -6.06
C ALA A 47 -9.24 -4.28 -6.62
N MET A 48 -8.32 -3.31 -6.58
CA MET A 48 -8.53 -1.98 -7.14
C MET A 48 -8.34 -1.93 -8.67
N ARG A 49 -7.92 -3.02 -9.31
CA ARG A 49 -7.60 -3.10 -10.74
C ARG A 49 -6.58 -2.07 -11.21
N ILE A 50 -5.57 -1.78 -10.37
CA ILE A 50 -4.49 -0.84 -10.67
C ILE A 50 -3.17 -1.58 -10.85
N LYS A 51 -2.31 -1.03 -11.74
CA LYS A 51 -0.93 -1.50 -11.89
C LYS A 51 -0.05 -0.76 -10.90
N ALA A 52 0.85 -1.47 -10.22
CA ALA A 52 1.78 -0.87 -9.28
C ALA A 52 3.23 -1.28 -9.60
N GLU A 53 4.15 -0.35 -9.38
CA GLU A 53 5.58 -0.62 -9.35
C GLU A 53 5.94 -1.16 -7.96
N ASP A 54 6.57 -2.35 -7.90
CA ASP A 54 7.11 -2.91 -6.65
C ASP A 54 8.47 -2.27 -6.35
N ILE A 55 8.53 -1.55 -5.24
CA ILE A 55 9.71 -0.81 -4.82
C ILE A 55 10.21 -1.37 -3.49
N ARG A 56 11.48 -1.76 -3.47
CA ARG A 56 12.09 -2.23 -2.25
C ARG A 56 12.71 -1.10 -1.44
N ALA A 57 12.37 -1.01 -0.16
CA ALA A 57 12.95 -0.08 0.80
C ALA A 57 13.15 -0.76 2.16
N VAL A 58 14.35 -0.66 2.70
CA VAL A 58 14.66 -1.23 4.02
C VAL A 58 14.91 -0.08 4.99
N PRO A 59 13.95 0.25 5.87
CA PRO A 59 14.14 1.29 6.86
C PRO A 59 15.17 0.87 7.90
N THR A 60 15.97 1.85 8.37
CA THR A 60 16.93 1.61 9.45
C THR A 60 16.22 1.27 10.77
N PRO A 61 16.91 0.66 11.74
CA PRO A 61 16.35 0.43 13.07
C PRO A 61 15.77 1.69 13.72
N LEU A 62 16.43 2.84 13.51
CA LEU A 62 15.96 4.12 14.01
C LEU A 62 14.60 4.52 13.44
N LEU A 63 14.43 4.43 12.12
CA LEU A 63 13.17 4.76 11.46
C LEU A 63 12.06 3.75 11.81
N ARG A 64 12.41 2.48 12.06
CA ARG A 64 11.47 1.47 12.53
C ARG A 64 10.95 1.73 13.94
N ALA A 65 11.86 2.19 14.83
CA ALA A 65 11.52 2.50 16.21
C ALA A 65 10.73 3.82 16.33
N PHE A 66 11.08 4.80 15.50
CA PHE A 66 10.51 6.16 15.53
C PHE A 66 10.02 6.58 14.14
N PRO A 67 8.93 5.98 13.62
CA PRO A 67 8.45 6.26 12.25
C PRO A 67 8.05 7.73 12.04
N LYS A 68 7.64 8.44 13.09
CA LYS A 68 7.32 9.88 13.04
C LYS A 68 8.50 10.77 12.68
N LEU A 69 9.75 10.30 12.82
CA LEU A 69 10.94 11.02 12.36
C LEU A 69 10.88 11.32 10.85
N ALA A 70 10.18 10.51 10.10
CA ALA A 70 9.98 10.73 8.66
C ALA A 70 9.16 12.00 8.35
N ASN A 71 8.49 12.57 9.34
CA ASN A 71 7.81 13.86 9.20
C ASN A 71 8.73 15.07 9.40
N LEU A 72 9.99 14.87 9.74
CA LEU A 72 10.97 15.94 9.93
C LEU A 72 11.78 16.19 8.65
N PRO A 73 12.31 17.41 8.44
CA PRO A 73 13.29 17.67 7.38
C PRO A 73 14.52 16.79 7.56
N GLY A 74 15.07 16.26 6.46
CA GLY A 74 16.29 15.45 6.51
C GLY A 74 16.10 14.01 6.98
N TRP A 75 14.85 13.52 7.15
CA TRP A 75 14.58 12.14 7.55
C TRP A 75 15.24 11.10 6.64
N GLN A 76 15.53 11.45 5.38
CA GLN A 76 16.24 10.59 4.43
C GLN A 76 17.61 10.15 4.92
N LEU A 77 18.19 10.90 5.88
CA LEU A 77 19.45 10.53 6.54
C LEU A 77 19.28 9.31 7.46
N THR A 78 18.05 9.01 7.86
CA THR A 78 17.74 7.79 8.63
C THR A 78 17.61 6.53 7.74
N LEU A 79 17.75 6.67 6.42
CA LEU A 79 17.85 5.56 5.50
C LEU A 79 19.34 5.22 5.33
N GLY A 80 19.74 3.99 5.64
CA GLY A 80 21.15 3.57 5.60
C GLY A 80 21.76 3.74 4.19
N ARG A 81 21.05 3.32 3.14
CA ARG A 81 21.37 3.58 1.75
C ARG A 81 20.22 4.37 1.13
N LYS A 82 20.53 5.51 0.52
CA LYS A 82 19.52 6.28 -0.20
C LYS A 82 19.05 5.47 -1.41
N PRO A 83 17.80 5.02 -1.46
CA PRO A 83 17.30 4.31 -2.60
C PRO A 83 17.15 5.25 -3.80
N ASP A 84 17.28 4.71 -5.01
CA ASP A 84 17.24 5.52 -6.24
C ASP A 84 15.89 6.22 -6.45
N TRP A 85 14.79 5.65 -5.94
CA TRP A 85 13.48 6.28 -6.00
C TRP A 85 13.39 7.60 -5.21
N LEU A 86 14.26 7.86 -4.22
CA LEU A 86 14.33 9.16 -3.54
C LEU A 86 14.84 10.28 -4.44
N LYS A 87 15.53 9.92 -5.53
CA LYS A 87 16.03 10.88 -6.53
C LYS A 87 14.98 11.18 -7.62
N ALA A 88 13.87 10.44 -7.62
CA ALA A 88 12.83 10.59 -8.61
C ALA A 88 12.17 11.97 -8.47
N ASN A 89 12.20 12.77 -9.52
CA ASN A 89 11.47 14.03 -9.61
C ASN A 89 9.95 13.81 -9.80
N GLN A 90 9.53 12.56 -9.97
CA GLN A 90 8.15 12.16 -10.23
C GLN A 90 7.69 11.19 -9.14
N TRP A 91 6.93 11.70 -8.21
CA TRP A 91 6.29 10.93 -7.16
C TRP A 91 5.05 10.21 -7.72
N PRO A 92 4.66 9.05 -7.15
CA PRO A 92 3.44 8.36 -7.54
C PRO A 92 2.21 9.16 -7.09
N ASP A 93 1.08 8.88 -7.71
CA ASP A 93 -0.22 9.38 -7.24
C ASP A 93 -0.65 8.64 -5.98
N LEU A 94 -0.30 7.33 -5.90
CA LEU A 94 -0.65 6.45 -4.80
C LEU A 94 0.57 5.67 -4.31
N CYS A 95 0.75 5.62 -2.99
CA CYS A 95 1.76 4.81 -2.33
C CYS A 95 1.07 3.84 -1.35
N ILE A 96 1.29 2.54 -1.53
CA ILE A 96 0.74 1.49 -0.68
C ILE A 96 1.88 0.84 0.09
N THR A 97 1.71 0.74 1.40
CA THR A 97 2.68 0.12 2.32
C THR A 97 1.96 -0.79 3.30
N CYS A 98 2.66 -1.76 3.87
CA CYS A 98 2.09 -2.70 4.83
C CYS A 98 3.03 -2.94 6.01
N GLY A 99 2.45 -2.97 7.21
CA GLY A 99 3.09 -3.33 8.45
C GLY A 99 3.92 -2.22 9.10
N ARG A 100 4.08 -2.34 10.41
CA ARG A 100 4.71 -1.32 11.27
C ARG A 100 6.06 -0.82 10.77
N ARG A 101 6.88 -1.70 10.17
CA ARG A 101 8.21 -1.32 9.68
C ARG A 101 8.19 -0.30 8.57
N MET A 102 7.12 -0.30 7.76
CA MET A 102 7.00 0.55 6.58
C MET A 102 6.30 1.89 6.86
N ALA A 103 5.76 2.08 8.06
CA ALA A 103 5.05 3.29 8.44
C ALA A 103 5.88 4.57 8.21
N GLY A 104 7.15 4.58 8.66
CA GLY A 104 8.04 5.72 8.43
C GLY A 104 8.33 6.00 6.95
N ILE A 105 8.40 4.97 6.11
CA ILE A 105 8.57 5.15 4.66
C ILE A 105 7.32 5.80 4.06
N SER A 106 6.13 5.34 4.43
CA SER A 106 4.86 5.93 3.96
C SER A 106 4.76 7.42 4.30
N ILE A 107 5.02 7.77 5.57
CA ILE A 107 5.04 9.15 6.05
C ILE A 107 6.04 9.99 5.24
N GLY A 108 7.24 9.46 5.06
CA GLY A 108 8.31 10.16 4.36
C GLY A 108 8.00 10.41 2.88
N VAL A 109 7.43 9.45 2.18
CA VAL A 109 6.98 9.61 0.78
C VAL A 109 5.92 10.70 0.68
N ARG A 110 4.88 10.65 1.53
CA ARG A 110 3.81 11.67 1.56
C ARG A 110 4.38 13.07 1.77
N ARG A 111 5.35 13.21 2.68
CA ARG A 111 6.01 14.47 2.95
C ARG A 111 6.84 14.98 1.77
N LEU A 112 7.69 14.12 1.18
CA LEU A 112 8.54 14.51 0.05
C LEU A 112 7.73 14.87 -1.19
N ALA A 113 6.61 14.19 -1.40
CA ALA A 113 5.66 14.51 -2.44
C ALA A 113 4.81 15.75 -2.14
N MET A 114 5.05 16.43 -1.00
CA MET A 114 4.28 17.61 -0.56
C MET A 114 2.75 17.35 -0.54
N GLY A 115 2.33 16.15 -0.12
CA GLY A 115 0.93 15.73 -0.05
C GLY A 115 0.28 15.40 -1.40
N LYS A 116 1.01 15.47 -2.51
CA LYS A 116 0.50 15.08 -3.83
C LYS A 116 0.29 13.58 -3.94
N THR A 117 1.17 12.78 -3.32
CA THR A 117 1.01 11.33 -3.21
C THR A 117 0.01 11.01 -2.11
N LYS A 118 -1.03 10.26 -2.43
CA LYS A 118 -1.92 9.65 -1.45
C LYS A 118 -1.30 8.39 -0.87
N THR A 119 -1.51 8.12 0.41
CA THR A 119 -0.91 6.98 1.10
C THR A 119 -1.98 6.06 1.65
N ILE A 120 -1.86 4.76 1.32
CA ILE A 120 -2.63 3.68 1.96
C ILE A 120 -1.66 2.86 2.79
N HIS A 121 -1.98 2.69 4.07
CA HIS A 121 -1.21 1.84 4.97
C HIS A 121 -2.05 0.66 5.43
N ILE A 122 -1.52 -0.55 5.26
CA ILE A 122 -2.20 -1.79 5.63
C ILE A 122 -1.62 -2.30 6.94
N GLN A 123 -2.46 -2.75 7.85
CA GLN A 123 -2.22 -3.12 9.26
C GLN A 123 -1.96 -1.92 10.17
N ASP A 124 -2.22 -2.11 11.47
CA ASP A 124 -1.99 -1.09 12.48
C ASP A 124 -0.48 -0.81 12.67
N PRO A 125 0.00 0.40 12.37
CA PRO A 125 1.38 0.78 12.57
C PRO A 125 1.70 1.18 14.01
N HIS A 126 0.73 1.18 14.92
CA HIS A 126 0.79 1.69 16.30
C HIS A 126 1.23 3.15 16.41
N ILE A 127 0.81 3.96 15.46
CA ILE A 127 0.94 5.41 15.43
C ILE A 127 -0.36 6.05 14.96
N GLU A 128 -0.51 7.36 15.15
CA GLU A 128 -1.76 8.06 14.86
C GLU A 128 -2.15 7.96 13.37
N PRO A 129 -3.43 7.65 13.08
CA PRO A 129 -3.93 7.45 11.73
C PRO A 129 -3.78 8.65 10.80
N HIS A 130 -3.77 9.87 11.33
CA HIS A 130 -3.69 11.10 10.52
C HIS A 130 -2.40 11.23 9.69
N TYR A 131 -1.38 10.40 9.97
CA TYR A 131 -0.17 10.35 9.17
C TYR A 131 -0.39 9.70 7.78
N PHE A 132 -1.51 9.01 7.59
CA PHE A 132 -1.89 8.34 6.35
C PHE A 132 -3.17 8.93 5.78
N ASP A 133 -3.36 8.85 4.46
CA ASP A 133 -4.63 9.25 3.85
C ASP A 133 -5.70 8.18 4.06
N LEU A 134 -5.31 6.88 4.09
CA LEU A 134 -6.17 5.75 4.42
C LEU A 134 -5.38 4.68 5.18
N MET A 135 -5.98 4.14 6.22
CA MET A 135 -5.53 2.92 6.90
C MET A 135 -6.51 1.78 6.65
N ILE A 136 -5.98 0.59 6.42
CA ILE A 136 -6.75 -0.65 6.28
C ILE A 136 -6.23 -1.63 7.32
N THR A 137 -7.07 -2.00 8.29
CA THR A 137 -6.69 -2.94 9.35
C THR A 137 -7.74 -4.03 9.54
N PRO A 138 -7.36 -5.23 9.99
CA PRO A 138 -8.32 -6.21 10.46
C PRO A 138 -9.16 -5.67 11.63
N CYS A 139 -10.42 -6.08 11.69
CA CYS A 139 -11.33 -5.61 12.74
C CYS A 139 -10.93 -6.03 14.17
N HIS A 140 -10.01 -6.99 14.31
CA HIS A 140 -9.48 -7.42 15.61
C HIS A 140 -8.23 -6.64 16.05
N ASP A 141 -7.69 -5.75 15.22
CA ASP A 141 -6.60 -4.88 15.63
C ASP A 141 -7.06 -3.82 16.64
N ASP A 142 -6.18 -3.42 17.56
CA ASP A 142 -6.49 -2.52 18.68
C ASP A 142 -7.10 -1.19 18.22
N ILE A 143 -6.59 -0.60 17.14
CA ILE A 143 -7.13 0.65 16.59
C ILE A 143 -8.56 0.48 16.04
N ALA A 144 -8.85 -0.66 15.40
CA ALA A 144 -10.17 -0.94 14.88
C ALA A 144 -11.20 -1.13 16.01
N GLN A 145 -10.80 -1.80 17.09
CA GLN A 145 -11.63 -1.98 18.27
C GLN A 145 -11.92 -0.65 18.97
N LYS A 146 -10.89 0.17 19.19
CA LYS A 146 -11.07 1.51 19.80
C LYS A 146 -11.96 2.42 18.98
N ALA A 147 -11.88 2.34 17.65
CA ALA A 147 -12.75 3.09 16.76
C ALA A 147 -14.21 2.57 16.85
N ALA A 148 -14.42 1.26 16.88
CA ALA A 148 -15.73 0.63 16.99
C ALA A 148 -16.41 0.96 18.33
N ASP A 149 -15.63 1.02 19.43
CA ASP A 149 -16.10 1.35 20.77
C ASP A 149 -16.31 2.88 20.97
N GLY A 150 -16.08 3.70 19.96
CA GLY A 150 -16.21 5.16 20.04
C GLY A 150 -15.14 5.83 20.91
N GLN A 151 -14.07 5.12 21.27
CA GLN A 151 -12.94 5.65 22.04
C GLN A 151 -12.01 6.52 21.19
N MET A 152 -12.08 6.38 19.88
CA MET A 152 -11.26 7.12 18.92
C MET A 152 -12.06 7.42 17.66
N ASP A 153 -12.05 8.68 17.22
CA ASP A 153 -12.56 9.06 15.91
C ASP A 153 -11.46 8.91 14.86
N VAL A 154 -11.64 7.97 13.94
CA VAL A 154 -10.66 7.64 12.88
C VAL A 154 -11.35 7.61 11.53
N PRO A 155 -11.61 8.79 10.94
CA PRO A 155 -12.39 8.89 9.70
C PRO A 155 -11.71 8.26 8.47
N ASN A 156 -10.40 8.03 8.54
CA ASN A 156 -9.59 7.42 7.49
C ASN A 156 -9.25 5.95 7.76
N LEU A 157 -10.06 5.24 8.56
CA LEU A 157 -9.89 3.83 8.84
C LEU A 157 -10.91 2.99 8.06
N LEU A 158 -10.42 1.98 7.35
CA LEU A 158 -11.23 0.92 6.77
C LEU A 158 -10.90 -0.40 7.49
N THR A 159 -11.90 -1.09 7.99
CA THR A 159 -11.71 -2.38 8.66
C THR A 159 -12.06 -3.54 7.75
N THR A 160 -11.31 -4.64 7.87
CA THR A 160 -11.53 -5.90 7.15
C THR A 160 -11.77 -7.04 8.12
N THR A 161 -12.49 -8.08 7.70
CA THR A 161 -12.75 -9.27 8.53
C THR A 161 -11.46 -10.04 8.86
N GLY A 162 -10.45 -9.96 8.00
CA GLY A 162 -9.14 -10.60 8.17
C GLY A 162 -8.08 -9.90 7.36
N ALA A 163 -6.89 -10.48 7.30
CA ALA A 163 -5.80 -9.97 6.46
C ALA A 163 -6.19 -10.02 4.98
N LEU A 164 -5.72 -9.03 4.21
CA LEU A 164 -5.91 -9.01 2.76
C LEU A 164 -5.11 -10.16 2.13
N ASN A 165 -5.79 -11.18 1.64
CA ASN A 165 -5.18 -12.35 1.02
C ASN A 165 -5.41 -12.36 -0.49
N ARG A 166 -4.47 -12.93 -1.23
CA ARG A 166 -4.63 -13.31 -2.62
C ARG A 166 -5.50 -14.59 -2.70
N LEU A 167 -6.78 -14.49 -2.48
CA LEU A 167 -7.68 -15.55 -2.89
C LEU A 167 -8.04 -15.29 -4.35
N ASP A 168 -7.59 -16.15 -5.24
CA ASP A 168 -8.12 -16.23 -6.59
C ASP A 168 -9.49 -16.90 -6.50
N GLU A 169 -10.49 -16.38 -7.24
CA GLU A 169 -11.85 -16.99 -7.33
C GLU A 169 -11.80 -18.46 -7.76
N ALA A 170 -10.66 -18.95 -8.24
CA ALA A 170 -10.42 -20.35 -8.60
C ALA A 170 -10.08 -21.26 -7.41
N GLU A 171 -9.87 -20.71 -6.21
CA GLU A 171 -9.53 -21.46 -4.98
C GLU A 171 -10.71 -21.56 -4.00
N ILE A 172 -11.90 -21.10 -4.39
CA ILE A 172 -13.16 -21.21 -3.67
C ILE A 172 -14.07 -22.20 -4.41
#